data_8f1463384d29275a949912ff846dc73f
#
_entry.id   8f1463384d29275a949912ff846dc73f
#
_cell.length_a   1.000
_cell.length_b   1.000
_cell.length_c   1.000
_cell.angle_alpha   90.00
_cell.angle_beta   90.00
_cell.angle_gamma   90.00
#
_symmetry.space_group_name_H-M   'P 1'
#
loop_
_entity.id
_entity.type
_entity.pdbx_description
1 polymer ?
#
loop_
_entity_poly.entity_id
_entity_poly.type
_entity_poly.pdbx_seq_one_letter_code
_entity_poly.pdbx_strand_id
1 'polypeptide(L)'
;MADHAPAISDETIDLEIRKAVDFLSHWPGVRRIWLFGSAAKGRRLDWRSDLDFAVEGMASDEQYRAWSELDERMRIPVDLVLLETANPTVRGEILRGKLLYET
;
A
#
# COMPACT_ATOMS: atom_id res chain seq x y z
N MET A 1 -9.43 2.97 31.62
CA MET A 1 -9.18 1.90 30.64
C MET A 1 -9.06 2.46 29.25
N ALA A 2 -8.03 2.11 28.57
CA ALA A 2 -7.85 2.57 27.21
C ALA A 2 -8.73 1.79 26.25
N ASP A 3 -9.37 2.50 25.35
CA ASP A 3 -10.33 1.96 24.41
C ASP A 3 -9.84 1.96 22.98
N HIS A 4 -8.55 2.10 22.78
CA HIS A 4 -7.99 2.12 21.45
C HIS A 4 -7.45 0.75 21.08
N ALA A 5 -7.41 0.46 19.79
CA ALA A 5 -6.88 -0.79 19.29
C ALA A 5 -5.39 -0.90 19.65
N PRO A 6 -4.91 -2.12 19.92
CA PRO A 6 -3.48 -2.33 20.14
C PRO A 6 -2.68 -1.89 18.92
N ALA A 7 -1.50 -1.35 19.16
CA ALA A 7 -0.58 -1.02 18.09
C ALA A 7 -0.12 -2.29 17.37
N ILE A 8 0.12 -2.18 16.08
CA ILE A 8 0.67 -3.26 15.27
C ILE A 8 2.18 -3.20 15.39
N SER A 9 2.83 -4.34 15.59
CA SER A 9 4.29 -4.39 15.70
C SER A 9 4.94 -4.03 14.36
N ASP A 10 6.13 -3.46 14.43
CA ASP A 10 6.90 -3.15 13.23
C ASP A 10 7.18 -4.40 12.40
N GLU A 11 7.42 -5.53 13.06
CA GLU A 11 7.65 -6.80 12.36
C GLU A 11 6.43 -7.23 11.55
N THR A 12 5.24 -7.09 12.11
CA THR A 12 4.01 -7.41 11.40
C THR A 12 3.81 -6.48 10.22
N ILE A 13 4.03 -5.18 10.41
CA ILE A 13 3.90 -4.20 9.34
C ILE A 13 4.87 -4.53 8.20
N ASP A 14 6.13 -4.80 8.53
CA ASP A 14 7.14 -5.13 7.52
C ASP A 14 6.76 -6.39 6.75
N LEU A 15 6.25 -7.40 7.44
CA LEU A 15 5.83 -8.64 6.80
C LEU A 15 4.67 -8.40 5.85
N GLU A 16 3.69 -7.59 6.27
CA GLU A 16 2.55 -7.26 5.43
C GLU A 16 2.98 -6.46 4.19
N ILE A 17 3.89 -5.51 4.37
CA ILE A 17 4.43 -4.74 3.24
C ILE A 17 5.13 -5.67 2.25
N ARG A 18 5.94 -6.62 2.74
CA ARG A 18 6.63 -7.58 1.86
C ARG A 18 5.64 -8.44 1.08
N LYS A 19 4.57 -8.89 1.72
CA LYS A 19 3.53 -9.66 1.02
C LYS A 19 2.90 -8.83 -0.09
N ALA A 20 2.62 -7.57 0.18
CA ALA A 20 2.02 -6.68 -0.82
C ALA A 20 2.97 -6.47 -1.99
N VAL A 21 4.24 -6.20 -1.72
CA VAL A 21 5.23 -6.00 -2.77
C VAL A 21 5.38 -7.25 -3.62
N ASP A 22 5.47 -8.41 -2.97
CA ASP A 22 5.59 -9.68 -3.70
C ASP A 22 4.39 -9.88 -4.62
N PHE A 23 3.20 -9.67 -4.12
CA PHE A 23 1.98 -9.82 -4.91
C PHE A 23 1.93 -8.83 -6.08
N LEU A 24 2.14 -7.54 -5.77
CA LEU A 24 2.00 -6.49 -6.77
C LEU A 24 3.10 -6.50 -7.81
N SER A 25 4.32 -6.90 -7.44
CA SER A 25 5.43 -6.94 -8.38
C SER A 25 5.25 -8.00 -9.46
N HIS A 26 4.44 -9.02 -9.18
CA HIS A 26 4.13 -10.06 -10.17
C HIS A 26 2.88 -9.74 -11.00
N TRP A 27 2.20 -8.63 -10.68
CA TRP A 27 1.05 -8.22 -11.49
C TRP A 27 1.51 -7.68 -12.83
N PRO A 28 0.90 -8.10 -13.95
CA PRO A 28 1.37 -7.67 -15.27
C PRO A 28 1.41 -6.16 -15.42
N GLY A 29 2.51 -5.65 -15.92
CA GLY A 29 2.68 -4.23 -16.22
C GLY A 29 3.23 -3.39 -15.08
N VAL A 30 3.23 -3.88 -13.86
CA VAL A 30 3.69 -3.09 -12.71
C VAL A 30 5.21 -2.87 -12.80
N ARG A 31 5.61 -1.58 -12.79
CA ARG A 31 7.00 -1.18 -12.87
C ARG A 31 7.53 -0.60 -11.56
N ARG A 32 6.67 0.09 -10.80
CA ARG A 32 7.05 0.70 -9.52
C ARG A 32 5.93 0.54 -8.53
N ILE A 33 6.31 0.43 -7.25
CA ILE A 33 5.38 0.31 -6.14
C ILE A 33 5.85 1.26 -5.04
N TRP A 34 4.92 2.06 -4.50
CA TRP A 34 5.21 2.96 -3.37
C TRP A 34 4.31 2.62 -2.19
N LEU A 35 4.83 2.90 -1.00
CA LEU A 35 4.04 3.03 0.21
C LEU A 35 3.92 4.52 0.50
N PHE A 36 2.70 5.01 0.74
CA PHE A 36 2.50 6.42 1.08
C PHE A 36 1.52 6.52 2.25
N GLY A 37 1.14 7.75 2.62
CA GLY A 37 0.24 7.95 3.74
C GLY A 37 0.90 7.72 5.09
N SER A 38 0.11 7.35 6.09
CA SER A 38 0.55 7.27 7.48
C SER A 38 1.70 6.30 7.70
N ALA A 39 1.66 5.13 7.06
CA ALA A 39 2.71 4.13 7.23
C ALA A 39 4.06 4.63 6.69
N ALA A 40 4.04 5.36 5.57
CA ALA A 40 5.25 5.91 4.99
C ALA A 40 5.85 7.02 5.85
N LYS A 41 5.02 7.70 6.63
CA LYS A 41 5.46 8.80 7.51
C LYS A 41 5.98 8.31 8.87
N GLY A 42 6.01 7.00 9.07
CA GLY A 42 6.47 6.44 10.32
C GLY A 42 5.50 6.59 11.48
N ARG A 43 4.25 6.90 11.19
CA ARG A 43 3.23 7.02 12.24
C ARG A 43 2.91 5.64 12.80
N ARG A 44 2.58 5.63 14.09
CA ARG A 44 2.17 4.39 14.74
C ARG A 44 0.85 3.91 14.16
N LEU A 45 0.82 2.63 13.78
CA LEU A 45 -0.37 2.02 13.18
C LEU A 45 -1.06 1.10 14.19
N ASP A 46 -2.38 1.01 14.09
CA ASP A 46 -3.17 0.02 14.80
C ASP A 46 -4.01 -0.75 13.78
N TRP A 47 -4.82 -1.69 14.26
CA TRP A 47 -5.59 -2.57 13.37
C TRP A 47 -6.74 -1.86 12.63
N ARG A 48 -6.94 -0.56 12.89
CA ARG A 48 -7.88 0.28 12.15
C ARG A 48 -7.19 1.11 11.08
N SER A 49 -5.87 1.07 11.04
CA SER A 49 -5.09 1.80 10.03
C SER A 49 -5.05 1.02 8.73
N ASP A 50 -4.88 1.75 7.62
CA ASP A 50 -4.72 1.15 6.30
C ASP A 50 -3.27 1.29 5.84
N LEU A 51 -2.82 0.35 5.01
CA LEU A 51 -1.58 0.50 4.27
C LEU A 51 -1.92 1.03 2.89
N ASP A 52 -1.37 2.18 2.54
CA ASP A 52 -1.65 2.86 1.28
C ASP A 52 -0.55 2.55 0.27
N PHE A 53 -0.90 1.81 -0.78
CA PHE A 53 0.03 1.47 -1.84
C PHE A 53 -0.34 2.17 -3.13
N ALA A 54 0.67 2.54 -3.90
CA ALA A 54 0.49 3.06 -5.24
C ALA A 54 1.35 2.25 -6.20
N VAL A 55 0.85 2.04 -7.40
CA VAL A 55 1.59 1.34 -8.45
C VAL A 55 1.62 2.15 -9.72
N GLU A 56 2.66 1.93 -10.51
CA GLU A 56 2.79 2.48 -11.84
C GLU A 56 2.85 1.34 -12.84
N GLY A 57 2.07 1.43 -13.92
CA GLY A 57 2.11 0.47 -15.02
C GLY A 57 0.97 -0.53 -15.06
N MET A 58 0.17 -0.61 -14.00
CA MET A 58 -0.98 -1.52 -13.99
C MET A 58 -2.09 -0.98 -14.89
N ALA A 59 -2.76 -1.86 -15.63
CA ALA A 59 -3.91 -1.46 -16.43
C ALA A 59 -5.04 -0.97 -15.52
N SER A 60 -5.68 0.14 -15.89
CA SER A 60 -6.68 0.77 -15.02
C SER A 60 -7.90 -0.12 -14.76
N ASP A 61 -8.28 -0.95 -15.72
CA ASP A 61 -9.42 -1.85 -15.57
C ASP A 61 -9.10 -3.04 -14.65
N GLU A 62 -7.86 -3.20 -14.24
CA GLU A 62 -7.45 -4.27 -13.33
C GLU A 62 -7.31 -3.82 -11.89
N GLN A 63 -7.38 -2.52 -11.63
CA GLN A 63 -7.12 -1.98 -10.30
C GLN A 63 -8.01 -2.59 -9.22
N TYR A 64 -9.31 -2.67 -9.48
CA TYR A 64 -10.24 -3.19 -8.48
C TYR A 64 -9.96 -4.67 -8.17
N ARG A 65 -9.71 -5.47 -9.20
CA ARG A 65 -9.41 -6.89 -9.02
C ARG A 65 -8.11 -7.07 -8.25
N ALA A 66 -7.08 -6.30 -8.61
CA ALA A 66 -5.80 -6.37 -7.92
C ALA A 66 -5.94 -5.99 -6.45
N TRP A 67 -6.67 -4.89 -6.16
CA TRP A 67 -6.94 -4.48 -4.80
C TRP A 67 -7.67 -5.57 -4.02
N SER A 68 -8.72 -6.13 -4.60
CA SER A 68 -9.55 -7.14 -3.94
C SER A 68 -8.74 -8.40 -3.60
N GLU A 69 -7.95 -8.88 -4.56
CA GLU A 69 -7.11 -10.06 -4.33
C GLU A 69 -6.02 -9.79 -3.31
N LEU A 70 -5.43 -8.60 -3.35
CA LEU A 70 -4.42 -8.23 -2.37
C LEU A 70 -5.03 -8.14 -0.97
N ASP A 71 -6.16 -7.45 -0.85
CA ASP A 71 -6.80 -7.24 0.46
C ASP A 71 -7.15 -8.57 1.13
N GLU A 72 -7.57 -9.57 0.35
CA GLU A 72 -7.86 -10.90 0.88
C GLU A 72 -6.65 -11.58 1.51
N ARG A 73 -5.45 -11.25 1.06
CA ARG A 73 -4.21 -11.84 1.54
C ARG A 73 -3.61 -11.12 2.73
N MET A 74 -4.12 -9.92 3.03
CA MET A 74 -3.51 -9.05 4.02
C MET A 74 -4.25 -9.11 5.33
N ARG A 75 -3.49 -9.00 6.42
CA ARG A 75 -4.06 -8.89 7.77
C ARG A 75 -4.41 -7.45 8.12
N ILE A 76 -3.77 -6.49 7.43
CA ILE A 76 -4.02 -5.06 7.59
C ILE A 76 -4.74 -4.61 6.33
N PRO A 77 -5.85 -3.87 6.45
CA PRO A 77 -6.55 -3.36 5.26
C PRO A 77 -5.60 -2.57 4.36
N VAL A 78 -5.80 -2.68 3.06
CA VAL A 78 -4.98 -1.97 2.09
C VAL A 78 -5.82 -1.08 1.20
N ASP A 79 -5.21 0.00 0.75
CA ASP A 79 -5.73 0.82 -0.33
C ASP A 79 -4.74 0.74 -1.49
N LEU A 80 -5.24 0.79 -2.70
CA LEU A 80 -4.41 0.68 -3.90
C LEU A 80 -4.81 1.74 -4.90
N VAL A 81 -3.88 2.61 -5.25
CA VAL A 81 -4.11 3.65 -6.24
C VAL A 81 -3.13 3.50 -7.39
N LEU A 82 -3.52 4.01 -8.56
CA LEU A 82 -2.65 4.06 -9.72
C LEU A 82 -2.00 5.43 -9.77
N LEU A 83 -0.67 5.46 -9.91
CA LEU A 83 0.03 6.74 -10.01
C LEU A 83 -0.47 7.55 -11.20
N GLU A 84 -0.75 6.88 -12.33
CA GLU A 84 -1.14 7.55 -13.57
C GLU A 84 -2.45 8.31 -13.47
N THR A 85 -3.37 7.85 -12.61
CA THR A 85 -4.70 8.47 -12.49
C THR A 85 -4.89 9.23 -11.19
N ALA A 86 -3.87 9.30 -10.34
CA ALA A 86 -3.95 10.03 -9.08
C ALA A 86 -4.05 11.54 -9.37
N ASN A 87 -4.89 12.24 -8.57
CA ASN A 87 -4.94 13.69 -8.69
C ASN A 87 -3.61 14.31 -8.21
N PRO A 88 -3.34 15.59 -8.54
CA PRO A 88 -2.04 16.19 -8.21
C PRO A 88 -1.65 16.12 -6.73
N THR A 89 -2.62 16.26 -5.83
CA THR A 89 -2.33 16.22 -4.38
C THR A 89 -1.90 14.82 -3.96
N VAL A 90 -2.65 13.81 -4.35
CA VAL A 90 -2.35 12.42 -4.02
C VAL A 90 -1.06 12.00 -4.72
N ARG A 91 -0.88 12.38 -5.97
CA ARG A 91 0.36 12.07 -6.70
C ARG A 91 1.57 12.63 -5.97
N GLY A 92 1.49 13.85 -5.47
CA GLY A 92 2.57 14.45 -4.67
C GLY A 92 2.85 13.64 -3.42
N GLU A 93 1.82 13.17 -2.72
CA GLU A 93 2.02 12.33 -1.54
C GLU A 93 2.70 11.01 -1.87
N ILE A 94 2.31 10.38 -2.97
CA ILE A 94 2.90 9.12 -3.42
C ILE A 94 4.40 9.32 -3.67
N LEU A 95 4.75 10.36 -4.42
CA LEU A 95 6.14 10.60 -4.80
C LEU A 95 7.02 11.01 -3.62
N ARG A 96 6.42 11.52 -2.55
CA ARG A 96 7.12 11.80 -1.28
C ARG A 96 7.15 10.59 -0.35
N GLY A 97 6.45 9.52 -0.71
CA GLY A 97 6.43 8.30 0.08
C GLY A 97 7.68 7.46 -0.12
N LYS A 98 7.55 6.17 0.14
CA LYS A 98 8.67 5.24 0.04
C LYS A 98 8.53 4.40 -1.23
N LEU A 99 9.54 4.46 -2.09
CA LEU A 99 9.61 3.58 -3.24
C LEU A 99 10.05 2.19 -2.75
N LEU A 100 9.19 1.20 -2.93
CA LEU A 100 9.41 -0.15 -2.42
C LEU A 100 9.95 -1.10 -3.49
N TYR A 101 9.64 -0.83 -4.74
CA TYR A 101 9.99 -1.73 -5.84
C TYR A 101 10.11 -0.93 -7.13
N GLU A 102 11.10 -1.29 -7.92
CA GLU A 102 11.32 -0.70 -9.24
C GLU A 102 12.04 -1.71 -10.12
N THR A 103 11.52 -1.90 -11.33
CA THR A 103 12.18 -2.77 -12.31
C THR A 103 13.25 -2.02 -13.07
#